data_c23b5f8e5b207c1223d76989b394a263
#
_entry.id   c23b5f8e5b207c1223d76989b394a263
#
_cell.length_a   1.000
_cell.length_b   1.000
_cell.length_c   1.000
_cell.angle_alpha   90.00
_cell.angle_beta   90.00
_cell.angle_gamma   90.00
#
_symmetry.space_group_name_H-M   'P 1'
#
loop_
_entity.id
_entity.type
_entity.pdbx_description
1 polymer ?
#
loop_
_entity_poly.entity_id
_entity_poly.type
_entity_poly.pdbx_seq_one_letter_code
_entity_poly.pdbx_strand_id
1 'polypeptide(L)'
;MALGGGVLVLLGLSPWLAAVVGMVPLPVLGGAGIVLFGSVAASGVRTLSKVNYANNQNMVVVAVALAFGLIPVVAPAFYSHFPSWFETIFHSGISAASIMAVLLNLFFNVFRPSVPEDPSYVAAAPPVLVREGEPRTEH
;
A
#
# COMPACT_ATOMS: atom_id res chain seq x y z
N MET A 1 -19.25 8.54 -5.27
CA MET A 1 -19.24 8.13 -3.85
C MET A 1 -20.61 8.31 -3.19
N ALA A 2 -21.21 9.50 -3.20
CA ALA A 2 -22.52 9.74 -2.55
C ALA A 2 -23.67 8.88 -3.09
N LEU A 3 -23.76 8.67 -4.41
CA LEU A 3 -24.76 7.81 -5.03
C LEU A 3 -24.62 6.35 -4.59
N GLY A 4 -23.41 5.82 -4.52
CA GLY A 4 -23.16 4.44 -4.05
C GLY A 4 -23.55 4.25 -2.59
N GLY A 5 -23.23 5.22 -1.72
CA GLY A 5 -23.64 5.20 -0.32
C GLY A 5 -25.16 5.29 -0.16
N GLY A 6 -25.84 6.12 -0.96
CA GLY A 6 -27.29 6.22 -0.97
C GLY A 6 -27.98 4.91 -1.38
N VAL A 7 -27.46 4.24 -2.41
CA VAL A 7 -27.96 2.93 -2.84
C VAL A 7 -27.78 1.88 -1.76
N LEU A 8 -26.63 1.84 -1.08
CA LEU A 8 -26.38 0.91 0.01
C LEU A 8 -27.31 1.13 1.22
N VAL A 9 -27.62 2.39 1.54
CA VAL A 9 -28.57 2.72 2.62
C VAL A 9 -29.96 2.26 2.24
N LEU A 10 -30.42 2.51 1.02
CA LEU A 10 -31.73 2.04 0.52
C LEU A 10 -31.83 0.50 0.52
N LEU A 11 -30.74 -0.19 0.11
CA LEU A 11 -30.67 -1.65 0.15
C LEU A 11 -30.73 -2.18 1.59
N GLY A 12 -30.04 -1.51 2.53
CA GLY A 12 -30.03 -1.90 3.95
C GLY A 12 -31.36 -1.67 4.67
N LEU A 13 -32.14 -0.69 4.22
CA LEU A 13 -33.48 -0.41 4.76
C LEU A 13 -34.55 -1.34 4.19
N SER A 14 -34.28 -2.07 3.11
CA SER A 14 -35.23 -2.97 2.47
C SER A 14 -34.97 -4.44 2.85
N PRO A 15 -35.78 -5.03 3.76
CA PRO A 15 -35.62 -6.43 4.15
C PRO A 15 -35.74 -7.42 2.99
N TRP A 16 -36.53 -7.08 2.00
CA TRP A 16 -36.75 -7.88 0.79
C TRP A 16 -35.46 -8.01 -0.04
N LEU A 17 -34.77 -6.93 -0.24
CA LEU A 17 -33.51 -6.94 -1.00
C LEU A 17 -32.39 -7.67 -0.23
N ALA A 18 -32.35 -7.54 1.10
CA ALA A 18 -31.44 -8.31 1.92
C ALA A 18 -31.67 -9.83 1.80
N ALA A 19 -32.93 -10.27 1.74
CA ALA A 19 -33.28 -11.67 1.52
C ALA A 19 -32.81 -12.18 0.15
N VAL A 20 -32.98 -11.39 -0.91
CA VAL A 20 -32.52 -11.74 -2.26
C VAL A 20 -31.00 -11.83 -2.34
N VAL A 21 -30.28 -10.88 -1.73
CA VAL A 21 -28.82 -10.92 -1.67
C VAL A 21 -28.32 -12.13 -0.87
N GLY A 22 -29.04 -12.51 0.19
CA GLY A 22 -28.73 -13.71 0.99
C GLY A 22 -28.91 -15.04 0.23
N MET A 23 -29.62 -15.04 -0.89
CA MET A 23 -29.77 -16.23 -1.75
C MET A 23 -28.59 -16.45 -2.72
N VAL A 24 -27.66 -15.50 -2.81
CA VAL A 24 -26.50 -15.64 -3.70
C VAL A 24 -25.58 -16.76 -3.21
N PRO A 25 -25.28 -17.78 -4.03
CA PRO A 25 -24.41 -18.88 -3.64
C PRO A 25 -23.00 -18.40 -3.29
N LEU A 26 -22.45 -18.93 -2.21
CA LEU A 26 -21.08 -18.62 -1.74
C LEU A 26 -19.99 -18.71 -2.83
N PRO A 27 -20.03 -19.71 -3.76
CA PRO A 27 -19.04 -19.76 -4.84
C PRO A 27 -19.08 -18.57 -5.78
N VAL A 28 -20.28 -18.00 -6.03
CA VAL A 28 -20.44 -16.79 -6.87
C VAL A 28 -19.85 -15.57 -6.15
N LEU A 29 -20.13 -15.42 -4.86
CA LEU A 29 -19.54 -14.37 -4.04
C LEU A 29 -18.01 -14.50 -3.96
N GLY A 30 -17.50 -15.73 -3.82
CA GLY A 30 -16.07 -16.01 -3.84
C GLY A 30 -15.41 -15.62 -5.16
N GLY A 31 -15.99 -15.98 -6.29
CA GLY A 31 -15.50 -15.61 -7.61
C GLY A 31 -15.48 -14.09 -7.83
N ALA A 32 -16.58 -13.41 -7.51
CA ALA A 32 -16.65 -11.94 -7.57
C ALA A 32 -15.62 -11.30 -6.62
N GLY A 33 -15.44 -11.85 -5.42
CA GLY A 33 -14.46 -11.39 -4.44
C GLY A 33 -13.04 -11.44 -4.97
N ILE A 34 -12.62 -12.54 -5.63
CA ILE A 34 -11.28 -12.67 -6.21
C ILE A 34 -11.01 -11.56 -7.23
N VAL A 35 -11.96 -11.27 -8.11
CA VAL A 35 -11.82 -10.20 -9.11
C VAL A 35 -11.73 -8.82 -8.46
N LEU A 36 -12.59 -8.55 -7.47
CA LEU A 36 -12.57 -7.29 -6.73
C LEU A 36 -11.26 -7.09 -5.97
N PHE A 37 -10.82 -8.08 -5.20
CA PHE A 37 -9.56 -8.00 -4.47
C PHE A 37 -8.36 -7.95 -5.40
N GLY A 38 -8.38 -8.65 -6.53
CA GLY A 38 -7.36 -8.54 -7.56
C GLY A 38 -7.25 -7.13 -8.13
N SER A 39 -8.36 -6.47 -8.40
CA SER A 39 -8.37 -5.09 -8.91
C SER A 39 -7.86 -4.08 -7.86
N VAL A 40 -8.21 -4.28 -6.60
CA VAL A 40 -7.70 -3.46 -5.47
C VAL A 40 -6.19 -3.66 -5.30
N ALA A 41 -5.70 -4.91 -5.37
CA ALA A 41 -4.28 -5.22 -5.30
C ALA A 41 -3.49 -4.56 -6.45
N ALA A 42 -4.00 -4.65 -7.68
CA ALA A 42 -3.40 -3.99 -8.84
C ALA A 42 -3.33 -2.46 -8.67
N SER A 43 -4.39 -1.86 -8.13
CA SER A 43 -4.42 -0.44 -7.79
C SER A 43 -3.40 -0.08 -6.70
N GLY A 44 -3.24 -0.94 -5.70
CA GLY A 44 -2.22 -0.81 -4.65
C GLY A 44 -0.80 -0.80 -5.23
N VAL A 45 -0.49 -1.76 -6.09
CA VAL A 45 0.82 -1.83 -6.78
C VAL A 45 1.07 -0.57 -7.60
N ARG A 46 0.05 -0.08 -8.34
CA ARG A 46 0.15 1.16 -9.11
C ARG A 46 0.39 2.39 -8.22
N THR A 47 -0.16 2.41 -7.03
CA THR A 47 0.07 3.50 -6.06
C THR A 47 1.48 3.43 -5.50
N LEU A 48 1.95 2.24 -5.12
CA LEU A 48 3.31 2.02 -4.64
C LEU A 48 4.36 2.36 -5.71
N SER A 49 4.09 2.12 -7.00
CA SER A 49 5.03 2.47 -8.09
C SER A 49 5.30 3.98 -8.24
N LYS A 50 4.46 4.83 -7.66
CA LYS A 50 4.65 6.28 -7.64
C LYS A 50 5.54 6.78 -6.52
N VAL A 51 5.88 5.91 -5.56
CA VAL A 51 6.75 6.26 -4.45
C VAL A 51 8.19 6.35 -4.92
N ASN A 52 8.89 7.40 -4.52
CA ASN A 52 10.32 7.53 -4.81
C ASN A 52 11.11 6.57 -3.90
N TYR A 53 11.62 5.49 -4.48
CA TYR A 53 12.42 4.48 -3.80
C TYR A 53 13.93 4.79 -3.82
N ALA A 54 14.38 5.86 -4.46
CA ALA A 54 15.76 6.32 -4.35
C ALA A 54 16.12 6.67 -2.90
N ASN A 55 15.12 7.09 -2.11
CA ASN A 55 15.25 7.26 -0.68
C ASN A 55 15.03 5.91 0.05
N ASN A 56 16.07 5.38 0.69
CA ASN A 56 16.02 4.15 1.48
C ASN A 56 14.93 4.17 2.57
N GLN A 57 14.58 5.32 3.10
CA GLN A 57 13.56 5.46 4.14
C GLN A 57 12.18 5.05 3.64
N ASN A 58 11.78 5.44 2.43
CA ASN A 58 10.51 5.07 1.83
C ASN A 58 10.42 3.55 1.59
N MET A 59 11.54 2.95 1.17
CA MET A 59 11.62 1.51 0.98
C MET A 59 11.41 0.74 2.29
N VAL A 60 12.03 1.22 3.39
CA VAL A 60 11.87 0.64 4.73
C VAL A 60 10.43 0.78 5.22
N VAL A 61 9.80 1.94 5.02
CA VAL A 61 8.38 2.15 5.40
C VAL A 61 7.47 1.14 4.71
N VAL A 62 7.63 0.96 3.40
CA VAL A 62 6.81 0.01 2.64
C VAL A 62 7.07 -1.43 3.08
N ALA A 63 8.34 -1.82 3.22
CA ALA A 63 8.72 -3.18 3.61
C ALA A 63 8.17 -3.56 5.00
N VAL A 64 8.35 -2.68 5.99
CA VAL A 64 7.87 -2.93 7.37
C VAL A 64 6.35 -2.92 7.43
N ALA A 65 5.68 -1.98 6.75
CA ALA A 65 4.23 -1.95 6.71
C ALA A 65 3.63 -3.22 6.11
N LEU A 66 4.21 -3.73 5.01
CA LEU A 66 3.78 -4.99 4.40
C LEU A 66 4.04 -6.18 5.34
N ALA A 67 5.20 -6.23 6.01
CA ALA A 67 5.51 -7.28 6.96
C ALA A 67 4.48 -7.33 8.09
N PHE A 68 4.14 -6.20 8.70
CA PHE A 68 3.11 -6.13 9.74
C PHE A 68 1.72 -6.52 9.23
N GLY A 69 1.39 -6.17 7.99
CA GLY A 69 0.14 -6.58 7.36
C GLY A 69 0.02 -8.08 7.11
N LEU A 70 1.15 -8.77 6.92
CA LEU A 70 1.19 -10.21 6.71
C LEU A 70 1.13 -11.04 8.00
N ILE A 71 1.48 -10.47 9.16
CA ILE A 71 1.50 -11.19 10.43
C ILE A 71 0.18 -11.92 10.72
N PRO A 72 -1.01 -11.27 10.67
CA PRO A 72 -2.25 -11.96 10.98
C PRO A 72 -2.62 -13.06 9.97
N VAL A 73 -2.07 -13.00 8.76
CA VAL A 73 -2.29 -14.03 7.72
C VAL A 73 -1.41 -15.24 7.96
N VAL A 74 -0.14 -15.02 8.31
CA VAL A 74 0.86 -16.08 8.48
C VAL A 74 0.79 -16.69 9.88
N ALA A 75 0.52 -15.89 10.89
CA ALA A 75 0.45 -16.29 12.30
C ALA A 75 -0.79 -15.73 12.98
N PRO A 76 -2.00 -16.28 12.72
CA PRO A 76 -3.26 -15.76 13.29
C PRO A 76 -3.29 -15.73 14.82
N ALA A 77 -2.60 -16.65 15.47
CA ALA A 77 -2.51 -16.74 16.92
C ALA A 77 -1.53 -15.75 17.56
N PHE A 78 -0.78 -14.99 16.76
CA PHE A 78 0.23 -14.06 17.27
C PHE A 78 -0.39 -13.00 18.20
N TYR A 79 -1.57 -12.50 17.86
CA TYR A 79 -2.25 -11.45 18.59
C TYR A 79 -3.11 -11.95 19.75
N SER A 80 -3.34 -13.27 19.89
CA SER A 80 -4.19 -13.84 20.94
C SER A 80 -3.68 -13.62 22.39
N HIS A 81 -2.41 -13.25 22.54
CA HIS A 81 -1.79 -12.97 23.82
C HIS A 81 -1.84 -11.48 24.22
N PHE A 82 -2.40 -10.63 23.35
CA PHE A 82 -2.51 -9.20 23.59
C PHE A 82 -3.92 -8.84 24.10
N PRO A 83 -4.10 -7.65 24.72
CA PRO A 83 -5.41 -7.18 25.12
C PRO A 83 -6.39 -7.15 23.94
N SER A 84 -7.67 -7.44 24.21
CA SER A 84 -8.73 -7.58 23.19
C SER A 84 -8.88 -6.34 22.27
N TRP A 85 -8.64 -5.13 22.78
CA TRP A 85 -8.67 -3.92 21.96
C TRP A 85 -7.54 -3.88 20.93
N PHE A 86 -6.35 -4.38 21.29
CA PHE A 86 -5.20 -4.46 20.40
C PHE A 86 -5.42 -5.54 19.33
N GLU A 87 -5.90 -6.71 19.76
CA GLU A 87 -6.26 -7.80 18.86
C GLU A 87 -7.28 -7.33 17.81
N THR A 88 -8.34 -6.63 18.21
CA THR A 88 -9.38 -6.15 17.30
C THR A 88 -8.83 -5.22 16.22
N ILE A 89 -7.87 -4.37 16.53
CA ILE A 89 -7.26 -3.41 15.62
C ILE A 89 -6.25 -4.10 14.68
N PHE A 90 -5.39 -4.94 15.22
CA PHE A 90 -4.25 -5.52 14.49
C PHE A 90 -4.56 -6.90 13.87
N HIS A 91 -5.67 -7.52 14.22
CA HIS A 91 -6.12 -8.78 13.61
C HIS A 91 -6.42 -8.61 12.11
N SER A 92 -6.80 -7.42 11.70
CA SER A 92 -6.91 -7.08 10.27
C SER A 92 -5.54 -6.68 9.72
N GLY A 93 -5.01 -7.45 8.76
CA GLY A 93 -3.76 -7.13 8.09
C GLY A 93 -3.74 -5.75 7.43
N ILE A 94 -4.90 -5.30 6.94
CA ILE A 94 -5.06 -3.97 6.33
C ILE A 94 -4.87 -2.87 7.38
N SER A 95 -5.51 -3.01 8.55
CA SER A 95 -5.37 -2.04 9.64
C SER A 95 -3.94 -2.02 10.17
N ALA A 96 -3.34 -3.17 10.41
CA ALA A 96 -1.96 -3.30 10.87
C ALA A 96 -0.96 -2.63 9.90
N ALA A 97 -1.05 -2.94 8.60
CA ALA A 97 -0.22 -2.34 7.57
C ALA A 97 -0.39 -0.81 7.49
N SER A 98 -1.65 -0.34 7.54
CA SER A 98 -1.96 1.09 7.44
C SER A 98 -1.42 1.89 8.62
N ILE A 99 -1.62 1.39 9.84
CA ILE A 99 -1.15 2.04 11.07
C ILE A 99 0.39 2.10 11.06
N MET A 100 1.06 0.99 10.72
CA MET A 100 2.53 0.96 10.66
C MET A 100 3.07 1.87 9.56
N ALA A 101 2.44 1.92 8.39
CA ALA A 101 2.84 2.84 7.33
C ALA A 101 2.75 4.30 7.77
N VAL A 102 1.65 4.69 8.42
CA VAL A 102 1.45 6.07 8.91
C VAL A 102 2.46 6.40 10.02
N LEU A 103 2.64 5.51 11.00
CA LEU A 103 3.58 5.71 12.10
C LEU A 103 5.03 5.86 11.61
N LEU A 104 5.46 4.96 10.72
CA LEU A 104 6.81 5.01 10.17
C LEU A 104 7.02 6.23 9.28
N ASN A 105 6.02 6.56 8.45
CA ASN A 105 6.10 7.76 7.62
C ASN A 105 6.17 9.03 8.46
N LEU A 106 5.38 9.11 9.55
CA LEU A 106 5.45 10.22 10.49
C LEU A 106 6.83 10.28 11.17
N PHE A 107 7.35 9.13 11.61
CA PHE A 107 8.65 9.05 12.27
C PHE A 107 9.80 9.46 11.35
N PHE A 108 9.84 8.97 10.12
CA PHE A 108 10.94 9.26 9.20
C PHE A 108 10.82 10.62 8.52
N ASN A 109 9.62 11.06 8.16
CA ASN A 109 9.45 12.28 7.38
C ASN A 109 9.18 13.53 8.24
N VAL A 110 8.65 13.37 9.47
CA VAL A 110 8.36 14.51 10.35
C VAL A 110 9.45 14.68 11.40
N PHE A 111 9.90 13.58 12.04
CA PHE A 111 10.90 13.65 13.12
C PHE A 111 12.35 13.58 12.62
N ARG A 112 12.58 13.02 11.45
CA ARG A 112 13.87 13.04 10.76
C ARG A 112 13.67 13.61 9.37
N PRO A 113 13.73 14.94 9.17
CA PRO A 113 13.73 15.49 7.83
C PRO A 113 14.87 14.84 7.05
N SER A 114 14.54 14.26 5.90
CA SER A 114 15.50 13.63 5.01
C SER A 114 16.63 14.60 4.73
N VAL A 115 17.87 14.12 4.90
CA VAL A 115 19.05 14.80 4.39
C VAL A 115 18.76 15.10 2.90
N PRO A 116 18.97 16.35 2.42
CA PRO A 116 18.81 16.66 1.00
C PRO A 116 19.56 15.60 0.19
N GLU A 117 18.94 15.02 -0.81
CA GLU A 117 19.63 14.11 -1.73
C GLU A 117 20.81 14.89 -2.30
N ASP A 118 22.02 14.44 -1.98
CA ASP A 118 23.18 14.88 -2.74
C ASP A 118 22.87 14.59 -4.22
N PRO A 119 23.06 15.59 -5.11
CA PRO A 119 22.79 15.38 -6.52
C PRO A 119 23.51 14.11 -6.95
N SER A 120 22.80 13.20 -7.61
CA SER A 120 23.38 11.93 -8.04
C SER A 120 24.72 12.22 -8.71
N TYR A 121 25.73 11.40 -8.46
CA TYR A 121 27.09 11.58 -8.99
C TYR A 121 27.10 11.90 -10.50
N VAL A 122 26.12 11.38 -11.23
CA VAL A 122 25.90 11.65 -12.66
C VAL A 122 25.39 13.07 -12.93
N ALA A 123 24.55 13.63 -12.06
CA ALA A 123 24.04 15.00 -12.19
C ALA A 123 25.09 16.06 -11.76
N ALA A 124 26.03 15.68 -10.89
CA ALA A 124 27.13 16.52 -10.45
C ALA A 124 28.34 16.49 -11.43
N ALA A 125 28.37 15.56 -12.39
CA ALA A 125 29.42 15.51 -13.39
C ALA A 125 29.35 16.76 -14.28
N PRO A 126 30.45 17.48 -14.48
CA PRO A 126 30.46 18.62 -15.38
C PRO A 126 30.08 18.17 -16.80
N PRO A 127 29.33 18.99 -17.55
CA PRO A 127 28.96 18.63 -18.90
C PRO A 127 30.22 18.35 -19.73
N VAL A 128 30.29 17.16 -20.34
CA VAL A 128 31.37 16.82 -21.26
C VAL A 128 31.20 17.69 -22.47
N LEU A 129 31.99 18.75 -22.57
CA LEU A 129 32.06 19.59 -23.75
C LEU A 129 32.77 18.79 -24.86
N VAL A 130 31.99 18.14 -25.69
CA VAL A 130 32.54 17.53 -26.91
C VAL A 130 33.02 18.66 -27.80
N ARG A 131 34.35 18.83 -27.88
CA ARG A 131 34.98 19.78 -28.78
C ARG A 131 34.78 19.26 -30.21
N GLU A 132 34.04 19.99 -31.04
CA GLU A 132 33.88 19.64 -32.44
C GLU A 132 35.28 19.57 -33.11
N GLY A 133 35.68 18.39 -33.57
CA GLY A 133 36.96 18.15 -34.23
C GLY A 133 37.87 17.10 -33.58
N GLU A 134 37.50 16.52 -32.43
CA GLU A 134 38.32 15.47 -31.82
C GLU A 134 37.90 14.09 -32.34
N PRO A 135 38.81 13.29 -32.96
CA PRO A 135 38.49 11.98 -33.50
C PRO A 135 38.07 11.07 -32.34
N ARG A 136 36.93 10.36 -32.47
CA ARG A 136 36.51 9.33 -31.53
C ARG A 136 37.56 8.23 -31.43
N THR A 137 38.28 8.16 -30.32
CA THR A 137 39.06 6.99 -30.01
C THR A 137 38.10 5.92 -29.53
N GLU A 138 37.69 5.02 -30.42
CA GLU A 138 37.02 3.78 -30.06
C GLU A 138 38.04 2.86 -29.36
N HIS A 139 37.74 2.56 -28.10
CA HIS A 139 38.36 1.48 -27.34
C HIS A 139 37.29 0.54 -26.84
#